data_edd5410da5e7dfc3292f49484571d1d9
#
_entry.id   edd5410da5e7dfc3292f49484571d1d9
#
_cell.length_a   1.000
_cell.length_b   1.000
_cell.length_c   1.000
_cell.angle_alpha   90.00
_cell.angle_beta   90.00
_cell.angle_gamma   90.00
#
_symmetry.space_group_name_H-M   'P 1'
#
loop_
_entity.id
_entity.type
_entity.pdbx_description
1 polymer ?
#
loop_
_entity_poly.entity_id
_entity_poly.type
_entity_poly.pdbx_seq_one_letter_code
_entity_poly.pdbx_strand_id
1 'polypeptide(L)'
;QDTNNLQSRILQLLRKDCTNIAVVGDDAQSIYKFRGANVQNIINFPDLFDDCKEVELVENYRSSKEILALANLSYENFATEGFSKTMNGQFSTGYKPVLMRPDTDEAANIEVANGILDLISIGVPADKICVIARKSRDLFGVEHLLNQHQVAYEKRGGQKFLELRGILDMIAYFRFASNPMDEISLFRLLRLHHGIGDTYASNICELLGIVDNPIINNKYTGFKFAEELRRLHQVFETAKTIPNEDVETKFALFEAFYSDTCARAIKLMKTDEATRTEKYEELESERANIQQLFLIAQQYHSITEFLDALILEQARVEDDKDVKKVVLTTIHSAKGLEFDTVFVLGCVDGLFPQIPIWEMGEVDDSDEEIQEELRCFYVAITRAEKRLYLVCPRTAVFYTGVFKTRITRFLDGCRNTYQESDSYIRLE
;
A
#
# COMPACT_ATOMS: atom_id res chain seq x y z
N GLN A 1 24.45 -2.42 -4.68
CA GLN A 1 23.62 -1.38 -4.12
C GLN A 1 22.71 -1.88 -2.99
N ASP A 2 22.37 -3.18 -2.95
CA ASP A 2 21.45 -3.78 -1.97
C ASP A 2 22.17 -4.47 -0.81
N THR A 3 23.49 -4.41 -0.74
CA THR A 3 24.27 -4.98 0.35
C THR A 3 24.34 -4.06 1.56
N ASN A 4 24.27 -4.63 2.76
CA ASN A 4 24.55 -3.89 3.99
C ASN A 4 26.04 -3.81 4.30
N ASN A 5 26.44 -2.99 5.26
CA ASN A 5 27.85 -2.78 5.62
C ASN A 5 28.54 -4.05 6.10
N LEU A 6 27.82 -4.97 6.79
CA LEU A 6 28.39 -6.24 7.23
C LEU A 6 28.68 -7.16 6.04
N GLN A 7 27.76 -7.26 5.10
CA GLN A 7 27.96 -8.04 3.88
C GLN A 7 29.13 -7.49 3.05
N SER A 8 29.21 -6.17 2.88
CA SER A 8 30.35 -5.52 2.22
C SER A 8 31.67 -5.85 2.93
N ARG A 9 31.70 -5.80 4.26
CA ARG A 9 32.89 -6.15 5.03
C ARG A 9 33.30 -7.62 4.90
N ILE A 10 32.32 -8.54 4.86
CA ILE A 10 32.57 -9.96 4.62
C ILE A 10 33.23 -10.17 3.25
N LEU A 11 32.69 -9.54 2.21
CA LEU A 11 33.25 -9.60 0.85
C LEU A 11 34.69 -9.08 0.81
N GLN A 12 34.98 -7.96 1.46
CA GLN A 12 36.35 -7.41 1.56
C GLN A 12 37.31 -8.38 2.25
N LEU A 13 36.86 -9.06 3.31
CA LEU A 13 37.71 -10.03 4.04
C LEU A 13 37.94 -11.32 3.25
N LEU A 14 36.92 -11.82 2.56
CA LEU A 14 37.02 -13.03 1.73
C LEU A 14 38.02 -12.88 0.56
N ARG A 15 38.14 -11.65 0.03
CA ARG A 15 39.03 -11.36 -1.08
C ARG A 15 40.41 -10.84 -0.71
N LYS A 16 40.77 -10.81 0.58
CA LYS A 16 42.04 -10.26 1.08
C LYS A 16 43.27 -10.73 0.29
N ASP A 17 43.21 -11.96 -0.25
CA ASP A 17 44.29 -12.56 -1.01
C ASP A 17 43.93 -12.80 -2.51
N CYS A 18 42.82 -12.22 -2.97
CA CYS A 18 42.34 -12.38 -4.35
C CYS A 18 41.90 -11.04 -4.94
N THR A 19 42.48 -10.61 -6.06
CA THR A 19 42.17 -9.39 -6.75
C THR A 19 41.04 -9.52 -7.78
N ASN A 20 40.64 -10.76 -8.10
CA ASN A 20 39.60 -11.04 -9.10
C ASN A 20 38.22 -10.99 -8.48
N ILE A 21 37.63 -9.78 -8.47
CA ILE A 21 36.23 -9.55 -8.05
C ILE A 21 35.54 -8.64 -9.07
N ALA A 22 34.30 -8.97 -9.39
CA ALA A 22 33.42 -8.08 -10.17
C ALA A 22 32.14 -7.86 -9.37
N VAL A 23 31.68 -6.61 -9.36
CA VAL A 23 30.39 -6.20 -8.79
C VAL A 23 29.54 -5.58 -9.87
N VAL A 24 28.23 -5.81 -9.79
CA VAL A 24 27.24 -5.21 -10.69
C VAL A 24 26.16 -4.59 -9.83
N GLY A 25 25.74 -3.39 -10.18
CA GLY A 25 24.70 -2.71 -9.45
C GLY A 25 24.20 -1.46 -10.19
N ASP A 26 23.15 -0.90 -9.65
CA ASP A 26 22.50 0.30 -10.14
C ASP A 26 22.07 1.16 -8.93
N ASP A 27 22.81 2.24 -8.68
CA ASP A 27 22.57 3.16 -7.57
C ASP A 27 21.15 3.74 -7.59
N ALA A 28 20.62 4.05 -8.78
CA ALA A 28 19.23 4.51 -8.96
C ALA A 28 18.17 3.45 -8.60
N GLN A 29 18.56 2.20 -8.41
CA GLN A 29 17.67 1.13 -7.95
C GLN A 29 17.93 0.68 -6.49
N SER A 30 18.67 1.46 -5.70
CA SER A 30 18.90 1.17 -4.28
C SER A 30 17.71 1.63 -3.44
N ILE A 31 16.78 0.72 -3.15
CA ILE A 31 15.52 0.98 -2.45
C ILE A 31 15.32 0.12 -1.19
N TYR A 32 16.38 -0.53 -0.67
CA TYR A 32 16.29 -1.41 0.52
C TYR A 32 17.05 -0.86 1.73
N LYS A 33 17.17 0.47 1.87
CA LYS A 33 17.79 1.13 3.03
C LYS A 33 17.16 0.68 4.35
N PHE A 34 15.82 0.55 4.39
CA PHE A 34 15.08 0.06 5.55
C PHE A 34 15.46 -1.37 5.99
N ARG A 35 16.15 -2.16 5.13
CA ARG A 35 16.78 -3.46 5.45
C ARG A 35 18.27 -3.34 5.75
N GLY A 36 18.78 -2.12 5.90
CA GLY A 36 20.20 -1.84 6.13
C GLY A 36 21.08 -1.84 4.90
N ALA A 37 20.50 -1.88 3.68
CA ALA A 37 21.27 -1.69 2.45
C ALA A 37 21.93 -0.30 2.44
N ASN A 38 23.15 -0.24 1.90
CA ASN A 38 23.91 1.00 1.80
C ASN A 38 24.40 1.20 0.37
N VAL A 39 23.82 2.21 -0.31
CA VAL A 39 24.17 2.55 -1.70
C VAL A 39 25.64 2.93 -1.84
N GLN A 40 26.26 3.49 -0.80
CA GLN A 40 27.68 3.83 -0.78
C GLN A 40 28.59 2.62 -1.00
N ASN A 41 28.13 1.40 -0.73
CA ASN A 41 28.89 0.19 -1.01
C ASN A 41 29.19 -0.02 -2.51
N ILE A 42 28.33 0.47 -3.42
CA ILE A 42 28.57 0.42 -4.86
C ILE A 42 29.22 1.71 -5.36
N ILE A 43 28.82 2.88 -4.88
CA ILE A 43 29.37 4.16 -5.29
C ILE A 43 30.88 4.23 -4.97
N ASN A 44 31.25 3.87 -3.74
CA ASN A 44 32.64 3.93 -3.28
C ASN A 44 33.44 2.65 -3.58
N PHE A 45 32.87 1.69 -4.33
CA PHE A 45 33.56 0.44 -4.64
C PHE A 45 34.87 0.67 -5.43
N PRO A 46 34.93 1.56 -6.43
CA PRO A 46 36.17 1.87 -7.15
C PRO A 46 37.31 2.31 -6.25
N ASP A 47 37.02 3.10 -5.20
CA ASP A 47 38.02 3.64 -4.27
C ASP A 47 38.67 2.55 -3.38
N LEU A 48 38.08 1.35 -3.34
CA LEU A 48 38.61 0.24 -2.55
C LEU A 48 39.74 -0.52 -3.27
N PHE A 49 40.02 -0.22 -4.55
CA PHE A 49 40.93 -0.99 -5.38
C PHE A 49 41.65 -0.15 -6.44
N ASP A 50 42.98 -0.06 -6.37
CA ASP A 50 43.82 0.75 -7.24
C ASP A 50 43.65 0.43 -8.75
N ASP A 51 43.26 -0.82 -9.10
CA ASP A 51 43.11 -1.28 -10.48
C ASP A 51 41.62 -1.50 -10.86
N CYS A 52 40.66 -0.88 -10.18
CA CYS A 52 39.25 -1.02 -10.50
C CYS A 52 38.93 -0.49 -11.90
N LYS A 53 38.28 -1.32 -12.72
CA LYS A 53 37.75 -0.90 -14.03
C LYS A 53 36.23 -0.77 -13.92
N GLU A 54 35.75 0.42 -14.19
CA GLU A 54 34.33 0.70 -14.29
C GLU A 54 33.86 0.53 -15.73
N VAL A 55 32.71 -0.12 -15.90
CA VAL A 55 32.04 -0.31 -17.19
C VAL A 55 30.58 0.06 -17.01
N GLU A 56 30.12 1.06 -17.75
CA GLU A 56 28.73 1.46 -17.74
C GLU A 56 27.90 0.64 -18.73
N LEU A 57 26.77 0.08 -18.25
CA LEU A 57 25.79 -0.62 -19.07
C LEU A 57 24.59 0.32 -19.31
N VAL A 58 24.67 1.15 -20.34
CA VAL A 58 23.65 2.18 -20.63
C VAL A 58 22.60 1.74 -21.64
N GLU A 59 22.83 0.64 -22.36
CA GLU A 59 21.87 0.11 -23.33
C GLU A 59 20.69 -0.57 -22.63
N ASN A 60 19.48 -0.06 -22.85
CA ASN A 60 18.25 -0.57 -22.24
C ASN A 60 17.35 -1.21 -23.30
N TYR A 61 17.08 -2.50 -23.11
CA TYR A 61 16.23 -3.31 -23.99
C TYR A 61 14.80 -3.50 -23.47
N ARG A 62 14.52 -3.05 -22.22
CA ARG A 62 13.23 -3.23 -21.56
C ARG A 62 12.26 -2.13 -21.95
N SER A 63 12.63 -0.89 -21.72
CA SER A 63 11.71 0.24 -21.80
C SER A 63 11.87 1.03 -23.10
N SER A 64 10.78 1.57 -23.61
CA SER A 64 10.79 2.43 -24.77
C SER A 64 11.59 3.72 -24.51
N LYS A 65 12.07 4.36 -25.59
CA LYS A 65 12.79 5.63 -25.53
C LYS A 65 12.01 6.72 -24.83
N GLU A 66 10.70 6.74 -24.98
CA GLU A 66 9.80 7.73 -24.38
C GLU A 66 9.74 7.58 -22.86
N ILE A 67 9.67 6.34 -22.36
CA ILE A 67 9.70 6.06 -20.92
C ILE A 67 11.06 6.42 -20.32
N LEU A 68 12.14 6.04 -21.01
CA LEU A 68 13.50 6.35 -20.56
C LEU A 68 13.81 7.84 -20.60
N ALA A 69 13.25 8.60 -21.56
CA ALA A 69 13.39 10.06 -21.58
C ALA A 69 12.84 10.70 -20.31
N LEU A 70 11.68 10.22 -19.83
CA LEU A 70 11.13 10.66 -18.55
C LEU A 70 12.00 10.22 -17.37
N ALA A 71 12.42 8.95 -17.32
CA ALA A 71 13.20 8.39 -16.22
C ALA A 71 14.58 9.08 -16.08
N ASN A 72 15.28 9.27 -17.19
CA ASN A 72 16.57 9.96 -17.20
C ASN A 72 16.43 11.40 -16.72
N LEU A 73 15.47 12.16 -17.27
CA LEU A 73 15.31 13.57 -16.93
C LEU A 73 14.85 13.76 -15.47
N SER A 74 13.91 12.93 -14.99
CA SER A 74 13.48 12.94 -13.58
C SER A 74 14.65 12.67 -12.65
N TYR A 75 15.47 11.66 -12.94
CA TYR A 75 16.63 11.33 -12.12
C TYR A 75 17.72 12.42 -12.18
N GLU A 76 18.04 12.95 -13.37
CA GLU A 76 19.01 14.01 -13.58
C GLU A 76 18.64 15.29 -12.82
N ASN A 77 17.36 15.67 -12.80
CA ASN A 77 16.88 16.89 -12.15
C ASN A 77 16.97 16.84 -10.62
N PHE A 78 16.87 15.66 -10.01
CA PHE A 78 16.68 15.52 -8.56
C PHE A 78 17.73 14.68 -7.85
N ALA A 79 18.51 13.84 -8.54
CA ALA A 79 19.58 13.08 -7.91
C ALA A 79 20.72 13.99 -7.48
N THR A 80 21.11 13.92 -6.22
CA THR A 80 22.21 14.70 -5.64
C THR A 80 23.52 13.91 -5.58
N GLU A 81 23.42 12.58 -5.61
CA GLU A 81 24.55 11.65 -5.55
C GLU A 81 24.32 10.47 -6.52
N GLY A 82 25.40 9.81 -6.90
CA GLY A 82 25.35 8.60 -7.71
C GLY A 82 26.08 8.73 -9.04
N PHE A 83 25.97 7.68 -9.85
CA PHE A 83 26.60 7.67 -11.16
C PHE A 83 25.78 8.49 -12.16
N SER A 84 26.45 9.42 -12.86
CA SER A 84 25.84 10.13 -13.97
C SER A 84 25.68 9.17 -15.15
N LYS A 85 24.47 8.69 -15.40
CA LYS A 85 24.19 7.78 -16.51
C LYS A 85 22.90 8.18 -17.23
N THR A 86 22.92 8.06 -18.54
CA THR A 86 21.74 8.22 -19.39
C THR A 86 21.44 6.89 -20.05
N MET A 87 20.30 6.29 -19.72
CA MET A 87 19.89 5.01 -20.31
C MET A 87 19.40 5.22 -21.74
N ASN A 88 19.91 4.39 -22.67
CA ASN A 88 19.60 4.44 -24.10
C ASN A 88 18.62 3.33 -24.48
N GLY A 89 17.37 3.67 -24.81
CA GLY A 89 16.38 2.71 -25.28
C GLY A 89 16.67 2.21 -26.69
N GLN A 90 16.47 0.90 -26.90
CA GLN A 90 16.72 0.28 -28.19
C GLN A 90 15.50 0.35 -29.12
N PHE A 91 14.31 0.65 -28.62
CA PHE A 91 13.09 0.80 -29.41
C PHE A 91 12.26 2.00 -28.97
N SER A 92 11.35 2.43 -29.84
CA SER A 92 10.37 3.50 -29.61
C SER A 92 8.99 2.98 -29.88
N THR A 93 8.03 3.36 -29.03
CA THR A 93 6.59 3.10 -29.28
C THR A 93 5.92 4.28 -29.97
N GLY A 94 6.55 5.47 -29.91
CA GLY A 94 5.96 6.74 -30.34
C GLY A 94 5.01 7.35 -29.31
N TYR A 95 4.71 6.63 -28.20
CA TYR A 95 3.78 7.09 -27.17
C TYR A 95 4.53 7.60 -25.94
N LYS A 96 4.27 8.86 -25.59
CA LYS A 96 4.76 9.40 -24.32
C LYS A 96 4.01 8.80 -23.14
N PRO A 97 4.65 8.66 -21.96
CA PRO A 97 3.95 8.41 -20.70
C PRO A 97 2.76 9.35 -20.53
N VAL A 98 1.70 8.85 -19.89
CA VAL A 98 0.48 9.61 -19.62
C VAL A 98 0.43 10.00 -18.15
N LEU A 99 0.30 11.30 -17.88
CA LEU A 99 -0.02 11.82 -16.56
C LEU A 99 -1.55 11.96 -16.46
N MET A 100 -2.19 11.08 -15.71
CA MET A 100 -3.63 11.09 -15.47
C MET A 100 -3.97 11.98 -14.27
N ARG A 101 -4.90 12.94 -14.45
CA ARG A 101 -5.28 13.93 -13.44
C ARG A 101 -6.77 13.88 -13.08
N PRO A 102 -7.32 12.72 -12.68
CA PRO A 102 -8.72 12.62 -12.22
C PRO A 102 -8.96 13.49 -10.98
N ASP A 103 -10.24 13.83 -10.72
CA ASP A 103 -10.59 14.78 -9.66
C ASP A 103 -10.34 14.21 -8.25
N THR A 104 -10.58 12.92 -8.04
CA THR A 104 -10.48 12.24 -6.74
C THR A 104 -9.73 10.92 -6.83
N ASP A 105 -9.32 10.38 -5.68
CA ASP A 105 -8.74 9.03 -5.58
C ASP A 105 -9.71 7.96 -6.10
N GLU A 106 -11.01 8.12 -5.86
CA GLU A 106 -12.03 7.19 -6.35
C GLU A 106 -12.12 7.23 -7.87
N ALA A 107 -12.20 8.43 -8.47
CA ALA A 107 -12.16 8.60 -9.91
C ALA A 107 -10.86 8.03 -10.51
N ALA A 108 -9.74 8.19 -9.83
CA ALA A 108 -8.45 7.62 -10.23
C ALA A 108 -8.50 6.09 -10.30
N ASN A 109 -9.06 5.44 -9.29
CA ASN A 109 -9.21 3.99 -9.26
C ASN A 109 -10.13 3.49 -10.39
N ILE A 110 -11.24 4.20 -10.65
CA ILE A 110 -12.17 3.88 -11.76
C ILE A 110 -11.46 3.98 -13.11
N GLU A 111 -10.71 5.06 -13.36
CA GLU A 111 -9.97 5.24 -14.61
C GLU A 111 -8.89 4.17 -14.81
N VAL A 112 -8.21 3.76 -13.76
CA VAL A 112 -7.24 2.65 -13.82
C VAL A 112 -7.93 1.32 -14.13
N ALA A 113 -9.04 1.01 -13.47
CA ALA A 113 -9.79 -0.21 -13.72
C ALA A 113 -10.33 -0.25 -15.16
N ASN A 114 -10.90 0.86 -15.66
CA ASN A 114 -11.34 1.01 -17.04
C ASN A 114 -10.19 0.81 -18.04
N GLY A 115 -9.01 1.38 -17.74
CA GLY A 115 -7.83 1.21 -18.57
C GLY A 115 -7.36 -0.24 -18.62
N ILE A 116 -7.41 -0.97 -17.51
CA ILE A 116 -7.08 -2.40 -17.46
C ILE A 116 -8.06 -3.21 -18.31
N LEU A 117 -9.37 -2.96 -18.16
CA LEU A 117 -10.42 -3.63 -18.95
C LEU A 117 -10.23 -3.39 -20.44
N ASP A 118 -9.95 -2.14 -20.81
CA ASP A 118 -9.70 -1.77 -22.21
C ASP A 118 -8.47 -2.48 -22.78
N LEU A 119 -7.35 -2.48 -22.06
CA LEU A 119 -6.11 -3.16 -22.46
C LEU A 119 -6.32 -4.67 -22.65
N ILE A 120 -7.05 -5.33 -21.75
CA ILE A 120 -7.41 -6.74 -21.88
C ILE A 120 -8.28 -6.95 -23.13
N SER A 121 -9.24 -6.05 -23.38
CA SER A 121 -10.16 -6.15 -24.53
C SER A 121 -9.44 -6.09 -25.88
N ILE A 122 -8.33 -5.35 -25.97
CA ILE A 122 -7.49 -5.24 -27.17
C ILE A 122 -6.40 -6.32 -27.24
N GLY A 123 -6.40 -7.29 -26.30
CA GLY A 123 -5.52 -8.45 -26.32
C GLY A 123 -4.19 -8.30 -25.58
N VAL A 124 -4.00 -7.26 -24.78
CA VAL A 124 -2.83 -7.19 -23.86
C VAL A 124 -3.00 -8.29 -22.79
N PRO A 125 -2.05 -9.21 -22.65
CA PRO A 125 -2.15 -10.26 -21.64
C PRO A 125 -2.23 -9.67 -20.23
N ALA A 126 -3.18 -10.14 -19.40
CA ALA A 126 -3.39 -9.61 -18.05
C ALA A 126 -2.13 -9.67 -17.19
N ASP A 127 -1.31 -10.73 -17.32
CA ASP A 127 -0.02 -10.89 -16.62
C ASP A 127 1.07 -9.91 -17.05
N LYS A 128 0.81 -9.12 -18.10
CA LYS A 128 1.68 -8.04 -18.60
C LYS A 128 1.17 -6.65 -18.22
N ILE A 129 0.08 -6.56 -17.46
CA ILE A 129 -0.47 -5.31 -16.92
C ILE A 129 -0.18 -5.27 -15.42
N CYS A 130 0.42 -4.17 -14.96
CA CYS A 130 0.77 -3.99 -13.56
C CYS A 130 0.26 -2.66 -13.01
N VAL A 131 -0.25 -2.69 -11.78
CA VAL A 131 -0.53 -1.49 -10.98
C VAL A 131 0.46 -1.44 -9.83
N ILE A 132 1.21 -0.36 -9.74
CA ILE A 132 2.25 -0.16 -8.73
C ILE A 132 1.82 0.98 -7.80
N ALA A 133 1.91 0.75 -6.48
CA ALA A 133 1.70 1.79 -5.49
C ALA A 133 2.87 1.86 -4.49
N ARG A 134 3.01 3.00 -3.82
CA ARG A 134 4.04 3.16 -2.77
C ARG A 134 3.70 2.29 -1.55
N LYS A 135 2.44 2.24 -1.14
CA LYS A 135 1.94 1.39 -0.06
C LYS A 135 0.90 0.40 -0.57
N SER A 136 0.85 -0.77 0.04
CA SER A 136 -0.10 -1.83 -0.34
C SER A 136 -1.57 -1.41 -0.20
N ARG A 137 -1.89 -0.51 0.75
CA ARG A 137 -3.24 0.02 0.95
C ARG A 137 -3.73 0.87 -0.23
N ASP A 138 -2.83 1.55 -0.91
CA ASP A 138 -3.19 2.44 -2.02
C ASP A 138 -3.68 1.65 -3.26
N LEU A 139 -3.50 0.33 -3.26
CA LEU A 139 -4.01 -0.59 -4.29
C LEU A 139 -5.47 -1.01 -4.06
N PHE A 140 -6.05 -0.74 -2.89
CA PHE A 140 -7.33 -1.34 -2.49
C PHE A 140 -8.52 -0.92 -3.35
N GLY A 141 -8.57 0.37 -3.75
CA GLY A 141 -9.63 0.83 -4.63
C GLY A 141 -9.63 0.11 -5.98
N VAL A 142 -8.45 -0.09 -6.56
CA VAL A 142 -8.30 -0.86 -7.81
C VAL A 142 -8.59 -2.35 -7.58
N GLU A 143 -8.10 -2.94 -6.49
CA GLU A 143 -8.37 -4.33 -6.09
C GLU A 143 -9.88 -4.60 -6.02
N HIS A 144 -10.63 -3.71 -5.34
CA HIS A 144 -12.08 -3.79 -5.23
C HIS A 144 -12.79 -3.71 -6.59
N LEU A 145 -12.41 -2.75 -7.45
CA LEU A 145 -13.01 -2.58 -8.77
C LEU A 145 -12.71 -3.78 -9.70
N LEU A 146 -11.50 -4.33 -9.67
CA LEU A 146 -11.17 -5.55 -10.44
C LEU A 146 -12.03 -6.74 -10.00
N ASN A 147 -12.30 -6.88 -8.69
CA ASN A 147 -13.21 -7.89 -8.17
C ASN A 147 -14.64 -7.67 -8.67
N GLN A 148 -15.17 -6.44 -8.65
CA GLN A 148 -16.49 -6.10 -9.18
C GLN A 148 -16.61 -6.46 -10.67
N HIS A 149 -15.57 -6.19 -11.46
CA HIS A 149 -15.52 -6.50 -12.90
C HIS A 149 -15.09 -7.94 -13.21
N GLN A 150 -14.89 -8.79 -12.19
CA GLN A 150 -14.48 -10.19 -12.34
C GLN A 150 -13.14 -10.37 -13.07
N VAL A 151 -12.24 -9.41 -12.93
CA VAL A 151 -10.88 -9.48 -13.47
C VAL A 151 -9.98 -10.17 -12.46
N ALA A 152 -9.34 -11.28 -12.85
CA ALA A 152 -8.40 -11.99 -12.00
C ALA A 152 -7.12 -11.17 -11.79
N TYR A 153 -6.67 -11.05 -10.55
CA TYR A 153 -5.43 -10.36 -10.21
C TYR A 153 -4.58 -11.17 -9.21
N GLU A 154 -3.29 -10.86 -9.19
CA GLU A 154 -2.32 -11.36 -8.22
C GLU A 154 -1.74 -10.17 -7.45
N LYS A 155 -1.80 -10.20 -6.13
CA LYS A 155 -1.18 -9.19 -5.27
C LYS A 155 0.19 -9.64 -4.81
N ARG A 156 1.22 -8.85 -5.14
CA ARG A 156 2.61 -9.09 -4.72
C ARG A 156 3.06 -8.03 -3.72
N GLY A 157 3.47 -8.52 -2.55
CA GLY A 157 3.87 -7.66 -1.43
C GLY A 157 2.69 -7.18 -0.58
N GLY A 158 2.81 -7.38 0.75
CA GLY A 158 1.77 -7.08 1.71
C GLY A 158 0.65 -8.13 1.78
N GLN A 159 -0.18 -8.00 2.80
CA GLN A 159 -1.38 -8.82 2.97
C GLN A 159 -2.49 -8.33 2.05
N LYS A 160 -3.41 -9.21 1.69
CA LYS A 160 -4.66 -8.80 1.02
C LYS A 160 -5.43 -7.86 1.94
N PHE A 161 -6.18 -6.93 1.35
CA PHE A 161 -6.90 -5.91 2.11
C PHE A 161 -7.86 -6.53 3.16
N LEU A 162 -8.67 -7.47 2.72
CA LEU A 162 -9.65 -8.13 3.59
C LEU A 162 -9.02 -9.08 4.63
N GLU A 163 -7.71 -9.31 4.59
CA GLU A 163 -6.96 -10.10 5.57
C GLU A 163 -6.27 -9.24 6.64
N LEU A 164 -6.28 -7.91 6.48
CA LEU A 164 -5.69 -6.98 7.44
C LEU A 164 -6.45 -7.01 8.75
N ARG A 165 -5.73 -6.98 9.88
CA ARG A 165 -6.28 -7.12 11.22
C ARG A 165 -7.40 -6.10 11.49
N GLY A 166 -7.14 -4.80 11.34
CA GLY A 166 -8.13 -3.75 11.59
C GLY A 166 -9.37 -3.87 10.70
N ILE A 167 -9.19 -4.32 9.45
CA ILE A 167 -10.30 -4.57 8.51
C ILE A 167 -11.17 -5.73 8.99
N LEU A 168 -10.55 -6.86 9.35
CA LEU A 168 -11.28 -8.01 9.90
C LEU A 168 -11.99 -7.68 11.22
N ASP A 169 -11.40 -6.82 12.05
CA ASP A 169 -12.00 -6.36 13.29
C ASP A 169 -13.24 -5.48 13.01
N MET A 170 -13.15 -4.56 12.05
CA MET A 170 -14.30 -3.75 11.62
C MET A 170 -15.41 -4.59 11.01
N ILE A 171 -15.08 -5.54 10.14
CA ILE A 171 -16.07 -6.49 9.59
C ILE A 171 -16.75 -7.27 10.72
N ALA A 172 -16.01 -7.69 11.76
CA ALA A 172 -16.57 -8.39 12.90
C ALA A 172 -17.59 -7.53 13.68
N TYR A 173 -17.35 -6.21 13.85
CA TYR A 173 -18.35 -5.31 14.43
C TYR A 173 -19.66 -5.30 13.64
N PHE A 174 -19.59 -5.14 12.33
CA PHE A 174 -20.76 -5.12 11.46
C PHE A 174 -21.49 -6.47 11.45
N ARG A 175 -20.76 -7.58 11.36
CA ARG A 175 -21.33 -8.93 11.35
C ARG A 175 -22.04 -9.24 12.65
N PHE A 176 -21.43 -8.95 13.80
CA PHE A 176 -22.04 -9.19 15.10
C PHE A 176 -23.22 -8.25 15.35
N ALA A 177 -23.18 -7.00 14.88
CA ALA A 177 -24.31 -6.07 14.95
C ALA A 177 -25.50 -6.57 14.10
N SER A 178 -25.23 -7.19 12.95
CA SER A 178 -26.26 -7.76 12.06
C SER A 178 -26.77 -9.13 12.55
N ASN A 179 -25.89 -9.95 13.13
CA ASN A 179 -26.20 -11.26 13.67
C ASN A 179 -25.57 -11.45 15.06
N PRO A 180 -26.29 -11.17 16.15
CA PRO A 180 -25.79 -11.37 17.53
C PRO A 180 -25.45 -12.81 17.92
N MET A 181 -25.71 -13.79 17.05
CA MET A 181 -25.32 -15.19 17.22
C MET A 181 -24.02 -15.55 16.50
N ASP A 182 -23.34 -14.59 15.87
CA ASP A 182 -22.04 -14.81 15.23
C ASP A 182 -20.93 -14.93 16.29
N GLU A 183 -20.69 -16.17 16.71
CA GLU A 183 -19.69 -16.53 17.71
C GLU A 183 -18.27 -16.13 17.28
N ILE A 184 -17.95 -16.31 16.01
CA ILE A 184 -16.60 -16.01 15.47
C ILE A 184 -16.33 -14.50 15.58
N SER A 185 -17.28 -13.68 15.18
CA SER A 185 -17.16 -12.22 15.29
C SER A 185 -17.10 -11.78 16.76
N LEU A 186 -17.95 -12.32 17.64
CA LEU A 186 -17.90 -12.00 19.06
C LEU A 186 -16.56 -12.39 19.69
N PHE A 187 -16.07 -13.60 19.44
CA PHE A 187 -14.77 -14.06 19.96
C PHE A 187 -13.65 -13.10 19.56
N ARG A 188 -13.62 -12.70 18.27
CA ARG A 188 -12.64 -11.76 17.74
C ARG A 188 -12.70 -10.40 18.46
N LEU A 189 -13.88 -9.84 18.63
CA LEU A 189 -14.09 -8.55 19.29
C LEU A 189 -13.70 -8.59 20.77
N LEU A 190 -14.04 -9.65 21.49
CA LEU A 190 -13.65 -9.83 22.89
C LEU A 190 -12.12 -9.80 23.06
N ARG A 191 -11.37 -10.38 22.11
CA ARG A 191 -9.91 -10.44 22.12
C ARG A 191 -9.23 -9.07 21.94
N LEU A 192 -9.93 -8.05 21.49
CA LEU A 192 -9.41 -6.68 21.41
C LEU A 192 -9.23 -6.04 22.79
N HIS A 193 -9.99 -6.51 23.79
CA HIS A 193 -10.02 -5.91 25.11
C HIS A 193 -8.93 -6.45 26.03
N HIS A 194 -8.22 -5.53 26.71
CA HIS A 194 -7.18 -5.90 27.67
C HIS A 194 -7.73 -6.77 28.79
N GLY A 195 -7.07 -7.90 29.04
CA GLY A 195 -7.43 -8.84 30.10
C GLY A 195 -8.40 -9.93 29.70
N ILE A 196 -8.93 -9.91 28.45
CA ILE A 196 -9.76 -10.98 27.89
C ILE A 196 -8.87 -11.83 26.98
N GLY A 197 -8.44 -12.98 27.50
CA GLY A 197 -7.71 -14.01 26.74
C GLY A 197 -8.67 -15.02 26.11
N ASP A 198 -8.12 -16.01 25.37
CA ASP A 198 -8.90 -17.01 24.64
C ASP A 198 -9.89 -17.73 25.52
N THR A 199 -9.47 -18.13 26.74
CA THR A 199 -10.34 -18.83 27.70
C THR A 199 -11.58 -18.01 28.08
N TYR A 200 -11.40 -16.71 28.40
CA TYR A 200 -12.55 -15.87 28.75
C TYR A 200 -13.42 -15.56 27.54
N ALA A 201 -12.82 -15.32 26.38
CA ALA A 201 -13.56 -15.10 25.15
C ALA A 201 -14.43 -16.32 24.79
N SER A 202 -13.85 -17.53 24.79
CA SER A 202 -14.61 -18.78 24.56
C SER A 202 -15.75 -18.97 25.56
N ASN A 203 -15.47 -18.81 26.87
CA ASN A 203 -16.49 -18.96 27.91
C ASN A 203 -17.66 -17.95 27.79
N ILE A 204 -17.41 -16.75 27.23
CA ILE A 204 -18.46 -15.77 26.96
C ILE A 204 -19.26 -16.19 25.72
N CYS A 205 -18.56 -16.65 24.67
CA CYS A 205 -19.20 -17.13 23.44
C CYS A 205 -20.09 -18.36 23.69
N GLU A 206 -19.70 -19.30 24.56
CA GLU A 206 -20.49 -20.45 24.95
C GLU A 206 -21.87 -20.08 25.58
N LEU A 207 -22.02 -18.82 26.03
CA LEU A 207 -23.28 -18.33 26.58
C LEU A 207 -24.24 -17.80 25.49
N LEU A 208 -23.81 -17.70 24.22
CA LEU A 208 -24.67 -17.28 23.11
C LEU A 208 -25.86 -18.26 22.98
N GLY A 209 -27.07 -17.71 22.88
CA GLY A 209 -28.31 -18.48 22.82
C GLY A 209 -28.72 -19.16 24.12
N ILE A 210 -27.91 -19.11 25.21
CA ILE A 210 -28.20 -19.67 26.51
C ILE A 210 -28.72 -18.59 27.46
N VAL A 211 -28.16 -17.39 27.40
CA VAL A 211 -28.56 -16.23 28.21
C VAL A 211 -28.92 -15.06 27.29
N ASP A 212 -29.80 -14.17 27.79
CA ASP A 212 -30.28 -13.02 27.02
C ASP A 212 -29.14 -12.09 26.57
N ASN A 213 -28.14 -11.95 27.41
CA ASN A 213 -26.97 -11.14 27.08
C ASN A 213 -25.67 -11.76 27.63
N PRO A 214 -24.92 -12.47 26.81
CA PRO A 214 -23.67 -13.10 27.25
C PRO A 214 -22.57 -12.10 27.62
N ILE A 215 -22.55 -10.91 27.00
CA ILE A 215 -21.48 -9.91 27.18
C ILE A 215 -21.54 -9.29 28.58
N ILE A 216 -22.72 -9.01 29.13
CA ILE A 216 -22.90 -8.41 30.45
C ILE A 216 -23.39 -9.39 31.51
N ASN A 217 -22.98 -10.64 31.40
CA ASN A 217 -23.36 -11.66 32.36
C ASN A 217 -22.83 -11.35 33.78
N ASN A 218 -23.66 -11.56 34.81
CA ASN A 218 -23.29 -11.32 36.22
C ASN A 218 -22.05 -12.11 36.67
N LYS A 219 -21.75 -13.25 36.03
CA LYS A 219 -20.55 -14.05 36.27
C LYS A 219 -19.26 -13.24 36.16
N TYR A 220 -19.24 -12.18 35.35
CA TYR A 220 -18.03 -11.38 35.04
C TYR A 220 -17.98 -10.03 35.73
N THR A 221 -18.97 -9.66 36.56
CA THR A 221 -19.04 -8.34 37.20
C THR A 221 -17.87 -8.00 38.11
N GLY A 222 -17.23 -9.01 38.72
CA GLY A 222 -16.07 -8.86 39.59
C GLY A 222 -14.70 -8.89 38.87
N PHE A 223 -14.67 -9.04 37.58
CA PHE A 223 -13.42 -9.12 36.81
C PHE A 223 -12.90 -7.74 36.42
N LYS A 224 -11.58 -7.62 36.28
CA LYS A 224 -10.93 -6.35 35.87
C LYS A 224 -11.40 -5.84 34.51
N PHE A 225 -11.86 -6.73 33.64
CA PHE A 225 -12.38 -6.41 32.30
C PHE A 225 -13.89 -6.17 32.27
N ALA A 226 -14.58 -6.23 33.40
CA ALA A 226 -16.05 -6.04 33.44
C ALA A 226 -16.51 -4.70 32.84
N GLU A 227 -15.71 -3.65 33.00
CA GLU A 227 -15.99 -2.34 32.40
C GLU A 227 -15.89 -2.40 30.88
N GLU A 228 -14.89 -3.09 30.35
CA GLU A 228 -14.73 -3.25 28.90
C GLU A 228 -15.92 -4.03 28.28
N LEU A 229 -16.44 -5.05 28.97
CA LEU A 229 -17.64 -5.77 28.54
C LEU A 229 -18.87 -4.85 28.52
N ARG A 230 -19.03 -3.98 29.54
CA ARG A 230 -20.15 -3.03 29.56
C ARG A 230 -20.06 -2.03 28.39
N ARG A 231 -18.87 -1.53 28.09
CA ARG A 231 -18.62 -0.64 26.95
C ARG A 231 -18.91 -1.32 25.61
N LEU A 232 -18.47 -2.58 25.45
CA LEU A 232 -18.75 -3.38 24.23
C LEU A 232 -20.26 -3.60 24.06
N HIS A 233 -20.98 -3.93 25.13
CA HIS A 233 -22.43 -4.06 25.09
C HIS A 233 -23.10 -2.72 24.70
N GLN A 234 -22.67 -1.62 25.31
CA GLN A 234 -23.28 -0.31 25.06
C GLN A 234 -23.10 0.13 23.60
N VAL A 235 -21.97 -0.13 22.98
CA VAL A 235 -21.77 0.23 21.56
C VAL A 235 -22.71 -0.55 20.65
N PHE A 236 -22.99 -1.83 20.94
CA PHE A 236 -23.94 -2.60 20.16
C PHE A 236 -25.40 -2.16 20.40
N GLU A 237 -25.78 -1.79 21.63
CA GLU A 237 -27.10 -1.21 21.89
C GLU A 237 -27.27 0.12 21.15
N THR A 238 -26.22 0.95 21.08
CA THR A 238 -26.24 2.19 20.28
C THR A 238 -26.36 1.86 18.79
N ALA A 239 -25.59 0.89 18.28
CA ALA A 239 -25.62 0.50 16.87
C ALA A 239 -26.99 -0.01 16.41
N LYS A 240 -27.78 -0.63 17.29
CA LYS A 240 -29.16 -1.05 17.01
C LYS A 240 -30.12 0.13 16.75
N THR A 241 -29.82 1.30 17.30
CA THR A 241 -30.64 2.51 17.09
C THR A 241 -30.35 3.22 15.77
N ILE A 242 -29.24 2.87 15.10
CA ILE A 242 -28.82 3.44 13.82
C ILE A 242 -29.35 2.57 12.68
N PRO A 243 -30.08 3.11 11.69
CA PRO A 243 -30.54 2.37 10.52
C PRO A 243 -29.41 1.69 9.77
N ASN A 244 -29.69 0.56 9.10
CA ASN A 244 -28.68 -0.14 8.29
C ASN A 244 -28.26 0.66 7.05
N GLU A 245 -29.12 1.51 6.57
CA GLU A 245 -28.92 2.44 5.45
C GLU A 245 -28.01 3.63 5.83
N ASP A 246 -27.88 3.93 7.12
CA ASP A 246 -26.95 4.96 7.61
C ASP A 246 -25.56 4.36 7.84
N VAL A 247 -24.91 4.04 6.72
CA VAL A 247 -23.57 3.44 6.68
C VAL A 247 -22.54 4.33 7.38
N GLU A 248 -22.62 5.65 7.14
CA GLU A 248 -21.66 6.62 7.67
C GLU A 248 -21.67 6.68 9.20
N THR A 249 -22.84 6.89 9.79
CA THR A 249 -22.97 6.99 11.26
C THR A 249 -22.61 5.67 11.95
N LYS A 250 -23.00 4.53 11.37
CA LYS A 250 -22.71 3.23 11.95
C LYS A 250 -21.20 2.90 11.84
N PHE A 251 -20.58 3.28 10.74
CA PHE A 251 -19.15 3.11 10.55
C PHE A 251 -18.36 3.97 11.54
N ALA A 252 -18.69 5.26 11.65
CA ALA A 252 -18.05 6.18 12.58
C ALA A 252 -18.16 5.73 14.05
N LEU A 253 -19.31 5.18 14.45
CA LEU A 253 -19.51 4.60 15.78
C LEU A 253 -18.50 3.49 16.06
N PHE A 254 -18.39 2.52 15.17
CA PHE A 254 -17.50 1.36 15.36
C PHE A 254 -16.02 1.73 15.24
N GLU A 255 -15.64 2.62 14.33
CA GLU A 255 -14.28 3.12 14.20
C GLU A 255 -13.80 3.83 15.47
N ALA A 256 -14.62 4.75 15.99
CA ALA A 256 -14.31 5.47 17.22
C ALA A 256 -14.15 4.49 18.41
N PHE A 257 -15.04 3.51 18.52
CA PHE A 257 -14.97 2.50 19.59
C PHE A 257 -13.75 1.58 19.44
N TYR A 258 -13.44 1.13 18.22
CA TYR A 258 -12.26 0.32 17.91
C TYR A 258 -10.98 1.06 18.30
N SER A 259 -10.83 2.30 17.84
CA SER A 259 -9.66 3.14 18.08
C SER A 259 -9.42 3.36 19.58
N ASP A 260 -10.47 3.70 20.34
CA ASP A 260 -10.39 3.87 21.80
C ASP A 260 -10.07 2.55 22.50
N THR A 261 -10.67 1.43 22.09
CA THR A 261 -10.42 0.11 22.67
C THR A 261 -8.97 -0.31 22.48
N CYS A 262 -8.42 -0.17 21.28
CA CYS A 262 -7.04 -0.49 20.97
C CYS A 262 -6.06 0.44 21.72
N ALA A 263 -6.32 1.76 21.74
CA ALA A 263 -5.48 2.71 22.48
C ALA A 263 -5.46 2.42 23.98
N ARG A 264 -6.59 2.05 24.58
CA ARG A 264 -6.67 1.63 26.00
C ARG A 264 -5.89 0.33 26.23
N ALA A 265 -6.01 -0.64 25.35
CA ALA A 265 -5.25 -1.90 25.44
C ALA A 265 -3.74 -1.63 25.38
N ILE A 266 -3.27 -0.80 24.46
CA ILE A 266 -1.85 -0.40 24.34
C ILE A 266 -1.38 0.32 25.62
N LYS A 267 -2.17 1.25 26.15
CA LYS A 267 -1.84 1.97 27.40
C LYS A 267 -1.65 1.04 28.60
N LEU A 268 -2.43 -0.04 28.66
CA LEU A 268 -2.38 -1.02 29.77
C LEU A 268 -1.34 -2.12 29.58
N MET A 269 -0.67 -2.18 28.43
CA MET A 269 0.41 -3.13 28.19
C MET A 269 1.61 -2.88 29.12
N LYS A 270 2.15 -3.95 29.67
CA LYS A 270 3.42 -3.93 30.44
C LYS A 270 4.59 -4.06 29.46
N THR A 271 4.99 -2.95 28.85
CA THR A 271 6.06 -2.90 27.84
C THR A 271 6.86 -1.61 28.03
N ASP A 272 8.05 -1.53 27.41
CA ASP A 272 8.85 -0.31 27.35
C ASP A 272 8.19 0.77 26.45
N GLU A 273 8.74 1.98 26.50
CA GLU A 273 8.18 3.13 25.78
C GLU A 273 8.34 2.99 24.26
N ALA A 274 9.46 2.43 23.80
CA ALA A 274 9.71 2.23 22.36
C ALA A 274 8.68 1.27 21.75
N THR A 275 8.45 0.10 22.38
CA THR A 275 7.43 -0.86 21.94
C THR A 275 6.02 -0.25 22.00
N ARG A 276 5.75 0.61 22.99
CA ARG A 276 4.45 1.29 23.09
C ARG A 276 4.24 2.28 21.93
N THR A 277 5.27 3.04 21.59
CA THR A 277 5.25 3.97 20.44
C THR A 277 5.00 3.21 19.14
N GLU A 278 5.73 2.11 18.90
CA GLU A 278 5.53 1.24 17.75
C GLU A 278 4.08 0.75 17.63
N LYS A 279 3.45 0.35 18.77
CA LYS A 279 2.05 -0.09 18.78
C LYS A 279 1.05 1.04 18.48
N TYR A 280 1.34 2.27 18.85
CA TYR A 280 0.51 3.41 18.44
C TYR A 280 0.66 3.71 16.94
N GLU A 281 1.88 3.59 16.38
CA GLU A 281 2.11 3.73 14.93
C GLU A 281 1.38 2.64 14.13
N GLU A 282 1.41 1.37 14.63
CA GLU A 282 0.62 0.29 14.05
C GLU A 282 -0.88 0.62 14.07
N LEU A 283 -1.42 1.13 15.18
CA LEU A 283 -2.84 1.52 15.30
C LEU A 283 -3.20 2.63 14.32
N GLU A 284 -2.34 3.64 14.15
CA GLU A 284 -2.56 4.69 13.17
C GLU A 284 -2.56 4.15 11.73
N SER A 285 -1.70 3.18 11.43
CA SER A 285 -1.71 2.49 10.13
C SER A 285 -3.01 1.68 9.93
N GLU A 286 -3.48 0.98 10.97
CA GLU A 286 -4.77 0.25 10.93
C GLU A 286 -5.95 1.21 10.71
N ARG A 287 -5.97 2.37 11.36
CA ARG A 287 -7.00 3.40 11.16
C ARG A 287 -7.02 3.92 9.73
N ALA A 288 -5.85 4.15 9.13
CA ALA A 288 -5.77 4.56 7.74
C ALA A 288 -6.32 3.48 6.78
N ASN A 289 -6.13 2.19 7.08
CA ASN A 289 -6.75 1.10 6.33
C ASN A 289 -8.28 1.08 6.52
N ILE A 290 -8.76 1.31 7.75
CA ILE A 290 -10.19 1.39 8.07
C ILE A 290 -10.87 2.53 7.31
N GLN A 291 -10.20 3.67 7.12
CA GLN A 291 -10.71 4.77 6.30
C GLN A 291 -10.90 4.35 4.83
N GLN A 292 -10.00 3.53 4.27
CA GLN A 292 -10.19 2.98 2.92
C GLN A 292 -11.42 2.04 2.88
N LEU A 293 -11.63 1.21 3.91
CA LEU A 293 -12.82 0.38 4.01
C LEU A 293 -14.11 1.23 4.06
N PHE A 294 -14.06 2.36 4.74
CA PHE A 294 -15.18 3.30 4.79
C PHE A 294 -15.54 3.86 3.42
N LEU A 295 -14.55 4.29 2.63
CA LEU A 295 -14.77 4.79 1.27
C LEU A 295 -15.43 3.72 0.38
N ILE A 296 -15.05 2.46 0.54
CA ILE A 296 -15.70 1.35 -0.16
C ILE A 296 -17.13 1.14 0.36
N ALA A 297 -17.33 1.16 1.69
CA ALA A 297 -18.64 0.93 2.30
C ALA A 297 -19.68 1.99 1.90
N GLN A 298 -19.26 3.24 1.66
CA GLN A 298 -20.11 4.33 1.20
C GLN A 298 -20.72 4.10 -0.20
N GLN A 299 -20.17 3.19 -1.00
CA GLN A 299 -20.71 2.86 -2.33
C GLN A 299 -21.93 1.94 -2.26
N TYR A 300 -22.29 1.43 -1.08
CA TYR A 300 -23.40 0.52 -0.86
C TYR A 300 -24.56 1.23 -0.13
N HIS A 301 -25.80 0.80 -0.42
CA HIS A 301 -26.99 1.39 0.18
C HIS A 301 -27.22 0.99 1.64
N SER A 302 -26.56 -0.07 2.09
CA SER A 302 -26.69 -0.56 3.48
C SER A 302 -25.48 -1.38 3.92
N ILE A 303 -25.32 -1.50 5.24
CA ILE A 303 -24.29 -2.37 5.83
C ILE A 303 -24.51 -3.85 5.41
N THR A 304 -25.74 -4.30 5.25
CA THR A 304 -26.03 -5.68 4.82
C THR A 304 -25.53 -5.92 3.41
N GLU A 305 -25.87 -5.02 2.46
CA GLU A 305 -25.38 -5.10 1.08
C GLU A 305 -23.84 -5.09 1.00
N PHE A 306 -23.23 -4.22 1.79
CA PHE A 306 -21.77 -4.17 1.90
C PHE A 306 -21.16 -5.48 2.38
N LEU A 307 -21.71 -6.08 3.47
CA LEU A 307 -21.22 -7.36 4.00
C LEU A 307 -21.41 -8.52 3.00
N ASP A 308 -22.54 -8.56 2.29
CA ASP A 308 -22.82 -9.58 1.28
C ASP A 308 -21.82 -9.46 0.11
N ALA A 309 -21.50 -8.24 -0.31
CA ALA A 309 -20.50 -8.00 -1.35
C ALA A 309 -19.11 -8.50 -0.93
N LEU A 310 -18.69 -8.24 0.32
CA LEU A 310 -17.41 -8.72 0.84
C LEU A 310 -17.31 -10.25 0.91
N ILE A 311 -18.42 -10.94 1.26
CA ILE A 311 -18.47 -12.41 1.29
C ILE A 311 -18.30 -12.97 -0.13
N LEU A 312 -18.99 -12.39 -1.11
CA LEU A 312 -18.86 -12.78 -2.52
C LEU A 312 -17.46 -12.54 -3.06
N GLU A 313 -16.81 -11.47 -2.64
CA GLU A 313 -15.43 -11.14 -3.00
C GLU A 313 -14.43 -12.17 -2.46
N GLN A 314 -14.56 -12.56 -1.18
CA GLN A 314 -13.71 -13.58 -0.58
C GLN A 314 -13.86 -14.96 -1.24
N ALA A 315 -15.08 -15.35 -1.61
CA ALA A 315 -15.36 -16.65 -2.25
C ALA A 315 -14.79 -16.79 -3.67
N ARG A 316 -14.56 -15.67 -4.38
CA ARG A 316 -14.08 -15.67 -5.78
C ARG A 316 -12.55 -15.75 -5.93
N VAL A 317 -11.80 -15.49 -4.87
CA VAL A 317 -10.32 -15.46 -4.91
C VAL A 317 -9.69 -16.86 -4.93
N GLU A 318 -10.48 -17.94 -4.78
CA GLU A 318 -9.99 -19.32 -4.83
C GLU A 318 -9.75 -19.79 -6.28
N ASP A 319 -8.49 -19.73 -6.67
CA ASP A 319 -7.70 -20.58 -7.55
C ASP A 319 -8.25 -21.11 -8.88
N ASP A 320 -8.05 -20.33 -9.94
CA ASP A 320 -7.71 -20.95 -11.21
C ASP A 320 -6.22 -20.63 -11.52
N LYS A 321 -5.34 -21.64 -11.43
CA LYS A 321 -3.89 -21.48 -11.58
C LYS A 321 -3.48 -21.18 -13.03
N ASP A 322 -4.36 -21.44 -13.99
CA ASP A 322 -4.08 -21.29 -15.42
C ASP A 322 -4.53 -19.92 -15.99
N VAL A 323 -5.26 -19.11 -15.20
CA VAL A 323 -5.72 -17.78 -15.65
C VAL A 323 -4.60 -16.76 -15.48
N LYS A 324 -4.30 -16.03 -16.55
CA LYS A 324 -3.41 -14.86 -16.50
C LYS A 324 -4.03 -13.77 -15.66
N LYS A 325 -3.27 -13.24 -14.69
CA LYS A 325 -3.74 -12.33 -13.65
C LYS A 325 -3.06 -10.97 -13.79
N VAL A 326 -3.81 -9.87 -13.64
CA VAL A 326 -3.25 -8.52 -13.49
C VAL A 326 -2.40 -8.48 -12.22
N VAL A 327 -1.23 -7.83 -12.26
CA VAL A 327 -0.34 -7.75 -11.11
C VAL A 327 -0.58 -6.45 -10.35
N LEU A 328 -0.98 -6.56 -9.09
CA LEU A 328 -1.04 -5.45 -8.14
C LEU A 328 0.16 -5.55 -7.19
N THR A 329 1.00 -4.52 -7.10
CA THR A 329 2.24 -4.66 -6.34
C THR A 329 2.72 -3.35 -5.71
N THR A 330 3.50 -3.45 -4.64
CA THR A 330 4.26 -2.31 -4.14
C THR A 330 5.56 -2.14 -4.94
N ILE A 331 6.12 -0.93 -4.92
CA ILE A 331 7.38 -0.61 -5.62
C ILE A 331 8.49 -1.58 -5.25
N HIS A 332 8.66 -1.88 -3.95
CA HIS A 332 9.69 -2.79 -3.47
C HIS A 332 9.55 -4.21 -4.01
N SER A 333 8.32 -4.69 -4.15
CA SER A 333 8.01 -6.02 -4.70
C SER A 333 8.05 -6.04 -6.22
N ALA A 334 7.94 -4.88 -6.88
CA ALA A 334 8.06 -4.73 -8.33
C ALA A 334 9.52 -4.74 -8.81
N LYS A 335 10.49 -4.51 -7.91
CA LYS A 335 11.91 -4.50 -8.28
C LYS A 335 12.31 -5.85 -8.89
N GLY A 336 12.94 -5.81 -10.07
CA GLY A 336 13.33 -7.00 -10.84
C GLY A 336 12.26 -7.53 -11.80
N LEU A 337 11.00 -7.03 -11.69
CA LEU A 337 9.93 -7.38 -12.63
C LEU A 337 9.88 -6.41 -13.81
N GLU A 338 9.10 -6.79 -14.84
CA GLU A 338 8.87 -5.98 -16.04
C GLU A 338 7.51 -6.30 -16.65
N PHE A 339 6.83 -5.27 -17.16
CA PHE A 339 5.45 -5.36 -17.66
C PHE A 339 5.27 -4.52 -18.92
N ASP A 340 4.46 -4.98 -19.85
CA ASP A 340 4.09 -4.22 -21.05
C ASP A 340 3.51 -2.84 -20.67
N THR A 341 2.59 -2.85 -19.70
CA THR A 341 1.87 -1.66 -19.23
C THR A 341 1.94 -1.53 -17.72
N VAL A 342 2.28 -0.33 -17.23
CA VAL A 342 2.35 -0.01 -15.81
C VAL A 342 1.51 1.22 -15.50
N PHE A 343 0.67 1.11 -14.47
CA PHE A 343 0.01 2.23 -13.79
C PHE A 343 0.72 2.47 -12.46
N VAL A 344 1.21 3.69 -12.21
CA VAL A 344 1.82 4.10 -10.95
C VAL A 344 0.85 4.99 -10.20
N LEU A 345 0.33 4.52 -9.08
CA LEU A 345 -0.68 5.24 -8.28
C LEU A 345 -0.06 6.28 -7.35
N GLY A 346 -0.83 7.33 -7.08
CA GLY A 346 -0.52 8.31 -6.04
C GLY A 346 0.73 9.14 -6.34
N CYS A 347 1.02 9.45 -7.62
CA CYS A 347 2.17 10.28 -8.03
C CYS A 347 1.96 11.75 -7.64
N VAL A 348 1.72 12.01 -6.35
CA VAL A 348 1.49 13.34 -5.76
C VAL A 348 2.35 13.50 -4.51
N ASP A 349 2.84 14.71 -4.26
CA ASP A 349 3.58 15.01 -3.03
C ASP A 349 2.72 14.67 -1.80
N GLY A 350 3.32 14.01 -0.82
CA GLY A 350 2.66 13.49 0.36
C GLY A 350 2.29 12.00 0.30
N LEU A 351 2.05 11.47 -0.89
CA LEU A 351 1.86 10.03 -1.11
C LEU A 351 3.08 9.40 -1.78
N PHE A 352 3.63 10.09 -2.79
CA PHE A 352 4.82 9.67 -3.50
C PHE A 352 5.55 10.88 -4.12
N PRO A 353 6.57 11.45 -3.46
CA PRO A 353 7.22 11.01 -2.21
C PRO A 353 6.32 11.10 -0.98
N GLN A 354 6.62 10.26 0.03
CA GLN A 354 5.94 10.26 1.33
C GLN A 354 6.48 11.40 2.18
N ILE A 355 5.86 12.57 2.08
CA ILE A 355 6.21 13.76 2.85
C ILE A 355 5.00 14.13 3.70
N PRO A 356 5.15 14.38 5.01
CA PRO A 356 4.08 14.93 5.82
C PRO A 356 3.51 16.21 5.18
N ILE A 357 2.17 16.35 5.16
CA ILE A 357 1.51 17.48 4.48
C ILE A 357 2.01 18.83 5.02
N TRP A 358 2.29 18.90 6.34
CA TRP A 358 2.79 20.12 7.00
C TRP A 358 4.26 20.45 6.68
N GLU A 359 5.00 19.50 6.08
CA GLU A 359 6.42 19.66 5.71
C GLU A 359 6.64 19.82 4.19
N MET A 360 5.57 19.73 3.38
CA MET A 360 5.69 19.71 1.90
C MET A 360 6.46 20.91 1.30
N GLY A 361 6.44 22.06 1.98
CA GLY A 361 7.14 23.27 1.55
C GLY A 361 8.53 23.48 2.15
N GLU A 362 8.92 22.64 3.13
CA GLU A 362 10.15 22.80 3.93
C GLU A 362 11.20 21.71 3.66
N VAL A 363 10.78 20.59 3.05
CA VAL A 363 11.67 19.44 2.80
C VAL A 363 12.62 19.74 1.65
N ASP A 364 13.91 19.62 1.92
CA ASP A 364 14.99 19.77 0.92
C ASP A 364 15.05 18.52 0.02
N ASP A 365 15.14 18.71 -1.28
CA ASP A 365 15.26 17.62 -2.25
C ASP A 365 16.58 16.82 -2.08
N SER A 366 17.57 17.39 -1.39
CA SER A 366 18.82 16.70 -1.02
C SER A 366 18.69 15.76 0.18
N ASP A 367 17.58 15.80 0.92
CA ASP A 367 17.36 14.91 2.05
C ASP A 367 17.42 13.45 1.62
N GLU A 368 18.10 12.63 2.42
CA GLU A 368 18.34 11.22 2.09
C GLU A 368 17.04 10.42 1.92
N GLU A 369 15.98 10.79 2.65
CA GLU A 369 14.66 10.17 2.52
C GLU A 369 14.03 10.52 1.16
N ILE A 370 14.16 11.76 0.71
CA ILE A 370 13.69 12.18 -0.61
C ILE A 370 14.49 11.50 -1.72
N GLN A 371 15.79 11.34 -1.53
CA GLN A 371 16.64 10.63 -2.48
C GLN A 371 16.28 9.13 -2.56
N GLU A 372 15.86 8.50 -1.46
CA GLU A 372 15.33 7.13 -1.49
C GLU A 372 13.98 7.07 -2.23
N GLU A 373 13.08 8.03 -1.99
CA GLU A 373 11.81 8.13 -2.70
C GLU A 373 12.01 8.38 -4.21
N LEU A 374 13.01 9.19 -4.61
CA LEU A 374 13.40 9.37 -6.02
C LEU A 374 13.81 8.03 -6.65
N ARG A 375 14.64 7.24 -5.97
CA ARG A 375 15.03 5.91 -6.44
C ARG A 375 13.83 4.97 -6.53
N CYS A 376 12.90 5.05 -5.58
CA CYS A 376 11.63 4.33 -5.65
C CYS A 376 10.83 4.74 -6.90
N PHE A 377 10.72 6.04 -7.18
CA PHE A 377 10.03 6.55 -8.36
C PHE A 377 10.69 6.06 -9.65
N TYR A 378 12.01 6.15 -9.75
CA TYR A 378 12.77 5.64 -10.88
C TYR A 378 12.55 4.13 -11.10
N VAL A 379 12.56 3.33 -10.02
CA VAL A 379 12.24 1.90 -10.11
C VAL A 379 10.83 1.70 -10.63
N ALA A 380 9.81 2.39 -10.10
CA ALA A 380 8.42 2.22 -10.50
C ALA A 380 8.21 2.48 -11.99
N ILE A 381 8.69 3.61 -12.51
CA ILE A 381 8.50 4.00 -13.91
C ILE A 381 9.28 3.12 -14.89
N THR A 382 10.47 2.62 -14.48
CA THR A 382 11.30 1.73 -15.31
C THR A 382 10.85 0.27 -15.27
N ARG A 383 9.72 -0.07 -14.64
CA ARG A 383 9.09 -1.40 -14.78
C ARG A 383 8.28 -1.52 -16.06
N ALA A 384 7.92 -0.40 -16.68
CA ALA A 384 7.15 -0.36 -17.93
C ALA A 384 8.05 -0.65 -19.14
N GLU A 385 7.55 -1.52 -20.02
CA GLU A 385 8.17 -1.80 -21.32
C GLU A 385 7.68 -0.80 -22.37
N LYS A 386 6.34 -0.67 -22.55
CA LYS A 386 5.75 0.10 -23.65
C LYS A 386 4.83 1.23 -23.21
N ARG A 387 4.03 1.03 -22.16
CA ARG A 387 2.99 1.99 -21.74
C ARG A 387 3.16 2.33 -20.26
N LEU A 388 3.22 3.61 -19.94
CA LEU A 388 3.33 4.11 -18.58
C LEU A 388 2.25 5.15 -18.31
N TYR A 389 1.48 4.91 -17.25
CA TYR A 389 0.46 5.81 -16.73
C TYR A 389 0.83 6.23 -15.32
N LEU A 390 0.96 7.55 -15.11
CA LEU A 390 1.24 8.17 -13.81
C LEU A 390 -0.06 8.75 -13.28
N VAL A 391 -0.59 8.20 -12.19
CA VAL A 391 -1.92 8.54 -11.67
C VAL A 391 -1.77 9.56 -10.54
N CYS A 392 -2.25 10.79 -10.79
CA CYS A 392 -2.09 11.97 -9.95
C CYS A 392 -3.45 12.62 -9.69
N PRO A 393 -4.28 12.11 -8.79
CA PRO A 393 -5.59 12.73 -8.49
C PRO A 393 -5.44 14.18 -8.05
N ARG A 394 -6.43 15.05 -8.36
CA ARG A 394 -6.44 16.48 -7.97
C ARG A 394 -6.72 16.68 -6.48
N THR A 395 -7.43 15.73 -5.88
CA THR A 395 -7.63 15.63 -4.44
C THR A 395 -7.34 14.21 -3.98
N ALA A 396 -6.70 14.08 -2.82
CA ALA A 396 -6.41 12.77 -2.22
C ALA A 396 -6.80 12.75 -0.74
N VAL A 397 -7.10 11.55 -0.27
CA VAL A 397 -7.43 11.30 1.13
C VAL A 397 -6.13 11.04 1.89
N PHE A 398 -5.84 11.95 2.83
CA PHE A 398 -4.77 11.80 3.81
C PHE A 398 -5.38 11.50 5.17
N TYR A 399 -4.55 11.08 6.12
CA TYR A 399 -4.99 10.80 7.48
C TYR A 399 -5.80 11.94 8.15
N THR A 400 -5.45 13.19 7.83
CA THR A 400 -6.07 14.39 8.39
C THR A 400 -7.26 14.92 7.60
N GLY A 401 -7.64 14.27 6.49
CA GLY A 401 -8.76 14.67 5.63
C GLY A 401 -8.45 14.64 4.14
N VAL A 402 -9.32 15.25 3.35
CA VAL A 402 -9.18 15.36 1.90
C VAL A 402 -8.48 16.68 1.56
N PHE A 403 -7.40 16.60 0.80
CA PHE A 403 -6.62 17.77 0.42
C PHE A 403 -6.42 17.86 -1.09
N LYS A 404 -6.28 19.08 -1.58
CA LYS A 404 -5.79 19.31 -2.95
C LYS A 404 -4.35 18.86 -3.04
N THR A 405 -4.02 18.14 -4.10
CA THR A 405 -2.70 17.59 -4.31
C THR A 405 -1.85 18.45 -5.25
N ARG A 406 -0.55 18.36 -5.07
CA ARG A 406 0.46 18.75 -6.05
C ARG A 406 0.95 17.48 -6.77
N ILE A 407 1.19 17.57 -8.07
CA ILE A 407 1.89 16.52 -8.82
C ILE A 407 3.24 16.26 -8.11
N THR A 408 3.66 15.00 -8.07
CA THR A 408 4.96 14.65 -7.49
C THR A 408 6.07 15.56 -8.00
N ARG A 409 6.90 16.08 -7.10
CA ARG A 409 8.04 16.96 -7.44
C ARG A 409 8.99 16.31 -8.43
N PHE A 410 9.10 14.99 -8.46
CA PHE A 410 9.96 14.24 -9.38
C PHE A 410 9.60 14.42 -10.87
N LEU A 411 8.46 15.04 -11.17
CA LEU A 411 8.05 15.44 -12.52
C LEU A 411 8.31 16.93 -12.83
N ASP A 412 8.81 17.71 -11.86
CA ASP A 412 9.18 19.11 -12.11
C ASP A 412 10.29 19.16 -13.17
N GLY A 413 10.14 20.03 -14.15
CA GLY A 413 11.04 20.12 -15.31
C GLY A 413 10.84 19.05 -16.40
N CYS A 414 9.99 18.03 -16.18
CA CYS A 414 9.79 16.90 -17.10
C CYS A 414 8.62 17.08 -18.08
N ARG A 415 7.98 18.26 -18.16
CA ARG A 415 6.73 18.52 -18.91
C ARG A 415 6.71 18.04 -20.35
N ASN A 416 7.83 18.04 -21.01
CA ASN A 416 7.94 17.64 -22.42
C ASN A 416 8.03 16.12 -22.63
N THR A 417 8.20 15.33 -21.58
CA THR A 417 8.41 13.89 -21.66
C THR A 417 7.12 13.08 -21.46
N TYR A 418 6.02 13.71 -21.07
CA TYR A 418 4.72 13.08 -20.89
C TYR A 418 3.59 13.90 -21.52
N GLN A 419 2.42 13.29 -21.69
CA GLN A 419 1.17 13.95 -22.03
C GLN A 419 0.22 13.92 -20.84
N GLU A 420 -0.55 14.99 -20.65
CA GLU A 420 -1.50 15.11 -19.55
C GLU A 420 -2.93 14.84 -20.02
N SER A 421 -3.67 14.11 -19.21
CA SER A 421 -5.09 13.83 -19.45
C SER A 421 -5.85 13.78 -18.12
N ASP A 422 -7.11 14.16 -18.12
CA ASP A 422 -7.99 14.05 -16.95
C ASP A 422 -8.46 12.59 -16.72
N SER A 423 -8.42 11.76 -17.74
CA SER A 423 -8.87 10.38 -17.72
C SER A 423 -7.87 9.44 -18.42
N TYR A 424 -8.16 8.13 -18.35
CA TYR A 424 -7.45 7.15 -19.15
C TYR A 424 -7.56 7.45 -20.64
N ILE A 425 -6.45 7.35 -21.35
CA ILE A 425 -6.40 7.38 -22.81
C ILE A 425 -5.67 6.15 -23.31
N ARG A 426 -6.22 5.50 -24.33
CA ARG A 426 -5.59 4.36 -24.97
C ARG A 426 -4.37 4.84 -25.77
N LEU A 427 -3.24 4.18 -25.55
CA LEU A 427 -2.05 4.29 -26.39
C LEU A 427 -2.05 3.12 -27.37
N GLU A 428 -2.41 3.39 -28.62
CA GLU A 428 -2.55 2.39 -29.70
C GLU A 428 -1.21 1.98 -30.31
#